data_e8013432a81a050a3f3dec92c2d13900
#
_entry.id   e8013432a81a050a3f3dec92c2d13900
#
_cell.length_a   1.000
_cell.length_b   1.000
_cell.length_c   1.000
_cell.angle_alpha   90.00
_cell.angle_beta   90.00
_cell.angle_gamma   90.00
#
_symmetry.space_group_name_H-M   'P 1'
#
loop_
_entity.id
_entity.type
_entity.pdbx_description
1 polymer ?
#
loop_
_entity_poly.entity_id
_entity_poly.type
_entity_poly.pdbx_seq_one_letter_code
_entity_poly.pdbx_strand_id
1 'polypeptide(L)'
;IVERPEQPIIGRLLHEGGIWLVAPEDKRYGQDVLIPKGATGPAKVGQVVVVQLTEPPALFGQPVGRVKEVLGEIDDPGMEIEIAVRKYGVPHEFSAECLAEAKALPEKVRPADKKGRIDLTDVPLVTIDGEDARDFDDAVYCEPAKVGRGKGWRLLVAIADVSAYVQTGSAIDIDAYDRATSVYFPRRVIPMLPEKLSNGLCSLNPEVERLCMVCDMLVAADGEIYAYQFYPAVMFSHARFTYTEVAAILGNTRGPEAAKRKDRVKDLLNLADVYKALLKQRGKRGAVDFETTETQIICDDAGRIEKIVPRTRNEAHRLIEEAMLAANVCSADFIAEGKHPGLFRVHEGPTPEKKEILRGYLKAMGVGLSITDDPRPGEFQAIAEATKERPDAQQIHTMLLRSMQQAI
;
A
#
# COMPACT_ATOMS: atom_id res chain seq x y z
N ILE A 1 5.48 -27.58 -19.76
CA ILE A 1 5.75 -27.32 -18.32
C ILE A 1 7.24 -27.13 -18.20
N VAL A 2 7.69 -25.92 -17.94
CA VAL A 2 9.11 -25.59 -17.81
C VAL A 2 9.57 -25.85 -16.38
N GLU A 3 8.68 -25.62 -15.40
CA GLU A 3 8.92 -25.85 -13.98
C GLU A 3 7.59 -26.12 -13.29
N ARG A 4 7.57 -27.04 -12.32
CA ARG A 4 6.42 -27.21 -11.41
C ARG A 4 6.75 -26.44 -10.14
N PRO A 5 6.01 -25.40 -9.77
CA PRO A 5 6.22 -24.76 -8.49
C PRO A 5 5.96 -25.79 -7.37
N GLU A 6 6.95 -26.04 -6.54
CA GLU A 6 6.79 -26.80 -5.28
C GLU A 6 6.03 -25.95 -4.26
N GLN A 7 4.75 -25.65 -4.56
CA GLN A 7 3.94 -24.95 -3.57
C GLN A 7 3.66 -25.87 -2.39
N PRO A 8 3.97 -25.46 -1.18
CA PRO A 8 3.66 -26.23 0.01
C PRO A 8 2.14 -26.35 0.16
N ILE A 9 1.66 -27.53 0.54
CA ILE A 9 0.26 -27.76 0.84
C ILE A 9 0.03 -27.49 2.32
N ILE A 10 -0.91 -26.59 2.62
CA ILE A 10 -1.32 -26.28 3.97
C ILE A 10 -2.63 -26.99 4.24
N GLY A 11 -2.74 -27.66 5.38
CA GLY A 11 -3.95 -28.37 5.72
C GLY A 11 -3.97 -28.86 7.16
N ARG A 12 -5.10 -29.48 7.52
CA ARG A 12 -5.33 -30.02 8.85
C ARG A 12 -4.91 -31.47 8.92
N LEU A 13 -4.07 -31.80 9.91
CA LEU A 13 -3.64 -33.19 10.13
C LEU A 13 -4.77 -34.02 10.77
N LEU A 14 -5.11 -35.13 10.13
CA LEU A 14 -6.15 -36.07 10.55
C LEU A 14 -5.54 -37.45 10.76
N HIS A 15 -6.19 -38.23 11.59
CA HIS A 15 -5.84 -39.65 11.79
C HIS A 15 -7.11 -40.49 11.77
N GLU A 16 -7.32 -41.22 10.69
CA GLU A 16 -8.53 -42.00 10.46
C GLU A 16 -8.16 -43.45 10.07
N GLY A 17 -8.76 -44.42 10.74
CA GLY A 17 -8.53 -45.85 10.44
C GLY A 17 -7.06 -46.31 10.52
N GLY A 18 -6.22 -45.65 11.35
CA GLY A 18 -4.79 -45.95 11.43
C GLY A 18 -3.93 -45.26 10.39
N ILE A 19 -4.52 -44.42 9.52
CA ILE A 19 -3.86 -43.71 8.43
C ILE A 19 -3.78 -42.22 8.78
N TRP A 20 -2.61 -41.60 8.55
CA TRP A 20 -2.42 -40.19 8.70
C TRP A 20 -2.68 -39.48 7.37
N LEU A 21 -3.52 -38.47 7.42
CA LEU A 21 -3.92 -37.65 6.26
C LEU A 21 -3.80 -36.16 6.58
N VAL A 22 -3.56 -35.35 5.58
CA VAL A 22 -3.72 -33.91 5.68
C VAL A 22 -4.80 -33.47 4.72
N ALA A 23 -5.88 -32.89 5.26
CA ALA A 23 -6.95 -32.26 4.49
C ALA A 23 -6.52 -30.85 4.08
N PRO A 24 -6.28 -30.59 2.76
CA PRO A 24 -5.83 -29.28 2.31
C PRO A 24 -6.87 -28.18 2.55
N GLU A 25 -6.43 -27.00 2.99
CA GLU A 25 -7.26 -25.79 3.05
C GLU A 25 -7.70 -25.32 1.67
N ASP A 26 -6.86 -25.51 0.66
CA ASP A 26 -7.18 -25.16 -0.72
C ASP A 26 -7.96 -26.28 -1.40
N LYS A 27 -9.25 -26.07 -1.59
CA LYS A 27 -10.18 -27.03 -2.22
C LYS A 27 -9.81 -27.44 -3.65
N ARG A 28 -8.91 -26.68 -4.31
CA ARG A 28 -8.42 -27.03 -5.65
C ARG A 28 -7.61 -28.31 -5.68
N TYR A 29 -7.05 -28.75 -4.56
CA TYR A 29 -6.34 -30.03 -4.49
C TYR A 29 -7.25 -31.26 -4.56
N GLY A 30 -8.53 -31.13 -4.21
CA GLY A 30 -9.57 -32.16 -4.42
C GLY A 30 -9.38 -33.48 -3.68
N GLN A 31 -8.21 -33.74 -3.08
CA GLN A 31 -7.86 -34.96 -2.38
C GLN A 31 -6.98 -34.68 -1.17
N ASP A 32 -7.12 -35.49 -0.12
CA ASP A 32 -6.27 -35.47 1.06
C ASP A 32 -4.87 -35.99 0.73
N VAL A 33 -3.85 -35.47 1.42
CA VAL A 33 -2.47 -35.93 1.27
C VAL A 33 -2.17 -37.03 2.28
N LEU A 34 -1.72 -38.17 1.80
CA LEU A 34 -1.29 -39.27 2.66
C LEU A 34 0.05 -38.93 3.33
N ILE A 35 0.12 -39.14 4.64
CA ILE A 35 1.35 -38.92 5.42
C ILE A 35 1.82 -40.28 5.92
N PRO A 36 2.94 -40.81 5.42
CA PRO A 36 3.48 -42.11 5.88
C PRO A 36 3.81 -42.08 7.37
N LYS A 37 3.79 -43.28 7.98
CA LYS A 37 4.18 -43.44 9.38
C LYS A 37 5.59 -42.90 9.62
N GLY A 38 5.73 -42.00 10.60
CA GLY A 38 6.98 -41.32 10.91
C GLY A 38 7.26 -40.03 10.13
N ALA A 39 6.41 -39.67 9.14
CA ALA A 39 6.51 -38.45 8.37
C ALA A 39 5.66 -37.27 8.93
N THR A 40 4.98 -37.48 10.07
CA THR A 40 4.18 -36.48 10.78
C THR A 40 5.04 -35.47 11.57
N GLY A 41 6.31 -35.80 11.85
CA GLY A 41 7.15 -35.02 12.76
C GLY A 41 6.49 -34.90 14.16
N PRO A 42 6.57 -33.70 14.79
CA PRO A 42 5.98 -33.44 16.11
C PRO A 42 4.48 -33.10 16.06
N ALA A 43 3.87 -33.12 14.87
CA ALA A 43 2.49 -32.67 14.67
C ALA A 43 1.47 -33.59 15.39
N LYS A 44 0.43 -32.98 15.92
CA LYS A 44 -0.70 -33.67 16.58
C LYS A 44 -1.94 -33.59 15.69
N VAL A 45 -2.87 -34.56 15.90
CA VAL A 45 -4.17 -34.56 15.23
C VAL A 45 -4.90 -33.25 15.50
N GLY A 46 -5.46 -32.69 14.44
CA GLY A 46 -6.21 -31.43 14.49
C GLY A 46 -5.37 -30.19 14.16
N GLN A 47 -4.04 -30.26 14.27
CA GLN A 47 -3.17 -29.14 13.99
C GLN A 47 -3.09 -28.80 12.50
N VAL A 48 -2.89 -27.52 12.22
CA VAL A 48 -2.57 -27.01 10.88
C VAL A 48 -1.09 -27.23 10.61
N VAL A 49 -0.80 -27.84 9.47
CA VAL A 49 0.57 -28.20 9.08
C VAL A 49 0.86 -27.78 7.64
N VAL A 50 2.13 -27.59 7.36
CA VAL A 50 2.66 -27.41 6.01
C VAL A 50 3.24 -28.74 5.55
N VAL A 51 2.80 -29.21 4.40
CA VAL A 51 3.20 -30.49 3.82
C VAL A 51 4.01 -30.24 2.55
N GLN A 52 5.13 -30.93 2.44
CA GLN A 52 5.90 -31.07 1.22
C GLN A 52 5.54 -32.42 0.57
N LEU A 53 5.12 -32.38 -0.71
CA LEU A 53 4.90 -33.62 -1.45
C LEU A 53 6.22 -34.34 -1.66
N THR A 54 6.23 -35.64 -1.42
CA THR A 54 7.38 -36.53 -1.66
C THR A 54 7.30 -37.23 -3.00
N GLU A 55 6.07 -37.40 -3.51
CA GLU A 55 5.81 -37.94 -4.84
C GLU A 55 4.83 -37.03 -5.58
N PRO A 56 5.04 -36.79 -6.89
CA PRO A 56 4.10 -36.02 -7.67
C PRO A 56 2.75 -36.80 -7.73
N PRO A 57 1.61 -36.08 -7.71
CA PRO A 57 0.31 -36.70 -7.81
C PRO A 57 0.20 -37.48 -9.12
N ALA A 58 -0.06 -38.78 -9.03
CA ALA A 58 -0.35 -39.64 -10.17
C ALA A 58 -1.80 -39.44 -10.62
N LEU A 59 -2.10 -39.72 -11.90
CA LEU A 59 -3.45 -39.56 -12.48
C LEU A 59 -4.56 -40.29 -11.67
N PHE A 60 -4.21 -41.35 -10.93
CA PHE A 60 -5.13 -42.14 -10.12
C PHE A 60 -4.59 -42.45 -8.71
N GLY A 61 -3.52 -41.77 -8.29
CA GLY A 61 -2.88 -42.02 -6.99
C GLY A 61 -3.15 -40.86 -6.02
N GLN A 62 -3.32 -41.21 -4.75
CA GLN A 62 -3.41 -40.22 -3.68
C GLN A 62 -2.04 -39.56 -3.50
N PRO A 63 -1.96 -38.23 -3.38
CA PRO A 63 -0.68 -37.55 -3.16
C PRO A 63 -0.08 -37.97 -1.82
N VAL A 64 1.23 -38.17 -1.80
CA VAL A 64 2.00 -38.55 -0.60
C VAL A 64 2.93 -37.41 -0.23
N GLY A 65 3.01 -37.11 1.06
CA GLY A 65 3.84 -35.99 1.55
C GLY A 65 4.38 -36.24 2.96
N ARG A 66 5.19 -35.29 3.40
CA ARG A 66 5.69 -35.22 4.78
C ARG A 66 5.39 -33.88 5.40
N VAL A 67 5.13 -33.85 6.69
CA VAL A 67 4.99 -32.60 7.43
C VAL A 67 6.35 -31.90 7.48
N LYS A 68 6.39 -30.67 6.97
CA LYS A 68 7.57 -29.80 6.97
C LYS A 68 7.57 -28.86 8.17
N GLU A 69 6.38 -28.34 8.51
CA GLU A 69 6.20 -27.33 9.56
C GLU A 69 4.86 -27.55 10.26
N VAL A 70 4.81 -27.29 11.55
CA VAL A 70 3.57 -27.27 12.34
C VAL A 70 3.25 -25.83 12.67
N LEU A 71 2.07 -25.34 12.23
CA LEU A 71 1.67 -23.95 12.43
C LEU A 71 0.98 -23.74 13.79
N GLY A 72 0.22 -24.72 14.27
CA GLY A 72 -0.52 -24.67 15.53
C GLY A 72 -1.93 -25.21 15.42
N GLU A 73 -2.79 -24.83 16.37
CA GLU A 73 -4.20 -25.21 16.37
C GLU A 73 -5.00 -24.30 15.43
N ILE A 74 -6.06 -24.83 14.83
CA ILE A 74 -6.89 -24.05 13.87
C ILE A 74 -7.52 -22.80 14.52
N ASP A 75 -7.80 -22.85 15.82
CA ASP A 75 -8.43 -21.78 16.57
C ASP A 75 -7.40 -20.81 17.23
N ASP A 76 -6.10 -20.99 16.96
CA ASP A 76 -5.09 -20.07 17.45
C ASP A 76 -5.27 -18.70 16.82
N PRO A 77 -5.21 -17.59 17.59
CA PRO A 77 -5.33 -16.26 17.06
C PRO A 77 -4.27 -15.97 15.99
N GLY A 78 -4.69 -15.55 14.79
CA GLY A 78 -3.80 -15.28 13.66
C GLY A 78 -3.45 -16.50 12.80
N MET A 79 -4.03 -17.67 13.07
CA MET A 79 -3.80 -18.87 12.26
C MET A 79 -4.16 -18.64 10.78
N GLU A 80 -5.21 -17.89 10.50
CA GLU A 80 -5.60 -17.49 9.15
C GLU A 80 -4.51 -16.68 8.42
N ILE A 81 -3.74 -15.88 9.16
CA ILE A 81 -2.58 -15.14 8.63
C ILE A 81 -1.45 -16.11 8.30
N GLU A 82 -1.13 -17.04 9.21
CA GLU A 82 -0.10 -18.05 8.97
C GLU A 82 -0.42 -18.93 7.76
N ILE A 83 -1.68 -19.33 7.62
CA ILE A 83 -2.16 -20.06 6.44
C ILE A 83 -2.01 -19.21 5.18
N ALA A 84 -2.46 -17.95 5.19
CA ALA A 84 -2.39 -17.06 4.04
C ALA A 84 -0.95 -16.81 3.59
N VAL A 85 -0.04 -16.52 4.52
CA VAL A 85 1.39 -16.29 4.24
C VAL A 85 1.99 -17.44 3.46
N ARG A 86 1.75 -18.68 3.88
CA ARG A 86 2.31 -19.87 3.22
C ARG A 86 1.57 -20.24 1.94
N LYS A 87 0.24 -20.10 1.95
CA LYS A 87 -0.60 -20.37 0.77
C LYS A 87 -0.25 -19.51 -0.42
N TYR A 88 0.08 -18.26 -0.17
CA TYR A 88 0.45 -17.29 -1.22
C TYR A 88 1.97 -17.16 -1.40
N GLY A 89 2.76 -17.95 -0.67
CA GLY A 89 4.22 -17.90 -0.77
C GLY A 89 4.82 -16.54 -0.40
N VAL A 90 4.21 -15.85 0.57
CA VAL A 90 4.71 -14.55 1.01
C VAL A 90 6.06 -14.74 1.73
N PRO A 91 7.16 -14.11 1.25
CA PRO A 91 8.45 -14.15 1.94
C PRO A 91 8.32 -13.48 3.31
N HIS A 92 8.44 -14.23 4.39
CA HIS A 92 8.17 -13.74 5.75
C HIS A 92 9.39 -13.80 6.69
N GLU A 93 10.47 -14.42 6.25
CA GLU A 93 11.75 -14.47 6.97
C GLU A 93 12.81 -13.74 6.16
N PHE A 94 13.66 -12.96 6.82
CA PHE A 94 14.82 -12.34 6.20
C PHE A 94 15.99 -13.30 6.21
N SER A 95 16.87 -13.24 5.20
CA SER A 95 18.11 -13.98 5.17
C SER A 95 19.04 -13.56 6.31
N ALA A 96 19.92 -14.47 6.72
CA ALA A 96 20.90 -14.17 7.77
C ALA A 96 21.86 -13.03 7.37
N GLU A 97 22.21 -12.96 6.10
CA GLU A 97 23.03 -11.93 5.49
C GLU A 97 22.32 -10.56 5.53
N CYS A 98 21.03 -10.50 5.18
CA CYS A 98 20.22 -9.31 5.26
C CYS A 98 20.13 -8.78 6.70
N LEU A 99 19.86 -9.66 7.67
CA LEU A 99 19.81 -9.28 9.08
C LEU A 99 21.15 -8.79 9.61
N ALA A 100 22.26 -9.41 9.19
CA ALA A 100 23.61 -8.98 9.58
C ALA A 100 23.93 -7.59 9.00
N GLU A 101 23.62 -7.35 7.74
CA GLU A 101 23.79 -6.04 7.10
C GLU A 101 22.93 -4.96 7.79
N ALA A 102 21.64 -5.24 8.03
CA ALA A 102 20.76 -4.33 8.74
C ALA A 102 21.28 -3.99 10.15
N LYS A 103 21.81 -4.97 10.86
CA LYS A 103 22.42 -4.77 12.21
C LYS A 103 23.62 -3.84 12.16
N ALA A 104 24.41 -3.87 11.08
CA ALA A 104 25.61 -3.03 10.92
C ALA A 104 25.28 -1.56 10.60
N LEU A 105 24.06 -1.24 10.17
CA LEU A 105 23.63 0.14 9.92
C LEU A 105 23.64 0.98 11.22
N PRO A 106 23.84 2.31 11.10
CA PRO A 106 23.82 3.20 12.26
C PRO A 106 22.42 3.26 12.91
N GLU A 107 22.36 3.74 14.15
CA GLU A 107 21.10 3.96 14.86
C GLU A 107 20.47 5.34 14.55
N LYS A 108 21.28 6.28 14.04
CA LYS A 108 20.90 7.67 13.79
C LYS A 108 21.58 8.17 12.53
N VAL A 109 21.04 9.23 11.94
CA VAL A 109 21.70 9.99 10.87
C VAL A 109 23.01 10.55 11.38
N ARG A 110 24.09 10.25 10.68
CA ARG A 110 25.45 10.70 11.05
C ARG A 110 25.78 12.01 10.33
N PRO A 111 26.71 12.81 10.84
CA PRO A 111 27.18 14.03 10.15
C PRO A 111 27.66 13.78 8.71
N ALA A 112 28.29 12.63 8.47
CA ALA A 112 28.73 12.25 7.13
C ALA A 112 27.58 12.01 6.15
N ASP A 113 26.42 11.51 6.63
CA ASP A 113 25.24 11.19 5.82
C ASP A 113 24.54 12.47 5.34
N LYS A 114 24.79 13.60 6.01
CA LYS A 114 24.22 14.93 5.68
C LYS A 114 24.98 15.66 4.57
N LYS A 115 26.17 15.19 4.22
CA LYS A 115 27.02 15.88 3.25
C LYS A 115 26.36 15.93 1.87
N GLY A 116 26.24 17.14 1.31
CA GLY A 116 25.63 17.36 0.00
C GLY A 116 24.10 17.36 0.00
N ARG A 117 23.46 17.34 1.17
CA ARG A 117 22.02 17.42 1.35
C ARG A 117 21.60 18.80 1.79
N ILE A 118 20.41 19.22 1.38
CA ILE A 118 19.81 20.48 1.83
C ILE A 118 19.27 20.27 3.25
N ASP A 119 19.56 21.20 4.13
CA ASP A 119 19.04 21.20 5.50
C ASP A 119 17.64 21.79 5.53
N LEU A 120 16.66 20.95 5.87
CA LEU A 120 15.24 21.33 6.05
C LEU A 120 14.79 21.08 7.49
N THR A 121 15.70 20.96 8.44
CA THR A 121 15.35 20.67 9.84
C THR A 121 14.49 21.75 10.48
N ASP A 122 14.61 23.02 10.02
CA ASP A 122 13.79 24.15 10.49
C ASP A 122 12.43 24.26 9.75
N VAL A 123 12.23 23.53 8.64
CA VAL A 123 10.96 23.51 7.92
C VAL A 123 9.97 22.63 8.66
N PRO A 124 8.77 23.12 9.00
CA PRO A 124 7.84 22.37 9.83
C PRO A 124 7.09 21.24 9.05
N LEU A 125 7.87 20.35 8.46
CA LEU A 125 7.36 19.12 7.85
C LEU A 125 6.68 18.24 8.89
N VAL A 126 5.58 17.62 8.52
CA VAL A 126 4.78 16.72 9.38
C VAL A 126 4.43 15.45 8.63
N THR A 127 4.27 14.34 9.36
CA THR A 127 3.72 13.09 8.85
C THR A 127 2.25 12.98 9.22
N ILE A 128 1.43 12.41 8.33
CA ILE A 128 -0.01 12.23 8.51
C ILE A 128 -0.37 10.81 8.06
N ASP A 129 -0.65 9.92 9.01
CA ASP A 129 -0.84 8.49 8.77
C ASP A 129 -1.96 7.88 9.61
N GLY A 130 -2.19 6.58 9.45
CA GLY A 130 -3.09 5.81 10.31
C GLY A 130 -2.60 5.74 11.76
N GLU A 131 -3.52 5.45 12.69
CA GLU A 131 -3.23 5.37 14.12
C GLU A 131 -2.15 4.35 14.44
N ASP A 132 -2.16 3.21 13.76
CA ASP A 132 -1.28 2.06 13.99
C ASP A 132 0.00 2.08 13.13
N ALA A 133 0.16 3.08 12.25
CA ALA A 133 1.35 3.20 11.39
C ALA A 133 2.62 3.45 12.21
N ARG A 134 3.71 2.80 11.79
CA ARG A 134 5.05 2.94 12.36
C ARG A 134 6.12 3.25 11.31
N ASP A 135 5.79 3.01 10.07
CA ASP A 135 6.57 3.23 8.85
C ASP A 135 6.06 4.49 8.15
N PHE A 136 6.59 5.64 8.55
CA PHE A 136 6.22 6.94 7.97
C PHE A 136 7.11 7.20 6.75
N ASP A 137 6.58 6.95 5.56
CA ASP A 137 7.33 7.04 4.31
C ASP A 137 7.34 8.45 3.74
N ASP A 138 6.35 9.29 4.09
CA ASP A 138 6.19 10.63 3.56
C ASP A 138 5.94 11.68 4.65
N ALA A 139 6.42 12.89 4.38
CA ALA A 139 6.12 14.08 5.17
C ALA A 139 5.81 15.24 4.24
N VAL A 140 4.93 16.13 4.68
CA VAL A 140 4.42 17.23 3.88
C VAL A 140 4.52 18.57 4.60
N TYR A 141 4.71 19.63 3.82
CA TYR A 141 4.62 21.01 4.28
C TYR A 141 4.09 21.90 3.15
N CYS A 142 3.30 22.92 3.48
CA CYS A 142 2.77 23.85 2.51
C CYS A 142 2.73 25.25 3.06
N GLU A 143 3.19 26.20 2.24
CA GLU A 143 3.11 27.64 2.53
C GLU A 143 2.57 28.41 1.33
N PRO A 144 1.89 29.56 1.55
CA PRO A 144 1.53 30.48 0.47
C PRO A 144 2.77 30.99 -0.26
N ALA A 145 2.72 31.01 -1.58
CA ALA A 145 3.82 31.48 -2.41
C ALA A 145 3.31 32.33 -3.59
N LYS A 146 4.21 33.14 -4.15
CA LYS A 146 3.98 33.82 -5.43
C LYS A 146 4.32 32.82 -6.55
N VAL A 147 3.36 32.52 -7.42
CA VAL A 147 3.52 31.61 -8.55
C VAL A 147 3.29 32.39 -9.85
N GLY A 148 4.35 32.55 -10.64
CA GLY A 148 4.33 33.42 -11.80
C GLY A 148 3.91 34.86 -11.43
N ARG A 149 2.82 35.37 -12.02
CA ARG A 149 2.24 36.68 -11.69
C ARG A 149 1.11 36.61 -10.65
N GLY A 150 0.75 35.39 -10.19
CA GLY A 150 -0.38 35.12 -9.30
C GLY A 150 0.05 34.70 -7.92
N LYS A 151 -0.97 34.30 -7.14
CA LYS A 151 -0.83 33.63 -5.85
C LYS A 151 -0.94 32.11 -6.04
N GLY A 152 -0.35 31.38 -5.14
CA GLY A 152 -0.40 29.92 -5.10
C GLY A 152 0.27 29.42 -3.84
N TRP A 153 0.86 28.26 -3.92
CA TRP A 153 1.51 27.59 -2.79
C TRP A 153 2.87 27.00 -3.21
N ARG A 154 3.76 26.93 -2.26
CA ARG A 154 4.91 26.05 -2.29
C ARG A 154 4.55 24.81 -1.48
N LEU A 155 4.51 23.64 -2.14
CA LEU A 155 4.22 22.35 -1.54
C LEU A 155 5.50 21.52 -1.54
N LEU A 156 5.93 21.09 -0.35
CA LEU A 156 7.04 20.16 -0.18
C LEU A 156 6.49 18.77 0.15
N VAL A 157 6.94 17.79 -0.59
CA VAL A 157 6.69 16.37 -0.34
C VAL A 157 8.05 15.70 -0.14
N ALA A 158 8.32 15.29 1.09
CA ALA A 158 9.56 14.61 1.46
C ALA A 158 9.29 13.12 1.59
N ILE A 159 10.05 12.31 0.86
CA ILE A 159 9.95 10.85 0.87
C ILE A 159 11.20 10.28 1.50
N ALA A 160 11.05 9.27 2.36
CA ALA A 160 12.16 8.57 3.00
C ALA A 160 13.21 8.10 1.96
N ASP A 161 14.47 8.49 2.14
CA ASP A 161 15.56 8.12 1.22
C ASP A 161 16.15 6.77 1.58
N VAL A 162 15.44 5.70 1.20
CA VAL A 162 15.87 4.32 1.41
C VAL A 162 17.22 4.05 0.72
N SER A 163 17.46 4.67 -0.43
CA SER A 163 18.67 4.48 -1.24
C SER A 163 19.97 4.97 -0.54
N ALA A 164 19.83 5.81 0.48
CA ALA A 164 20.95 6.24 1.30
C ALA A 164 21.53 5.09 2.15
N TYR A 165 20.75 4.07 2.44
CA TYR A 165 21.11 2.95 3.30
C TYR A 165 21.17 1.61 2.56
N VAL A 166 20.34 1.41 1.55
CA VAL A 166 20.27 0.17 0.78
C VAL A 166 20.99 0.35 -0.55
N GLN A 167 22.09 -0.36 -0.72
CA GLN A 167 22.90 -0.32 -1.93
C GLN A 167 22.47 -1.42 -2.90
N THR A 168 22.49 -1.12 -4.20
CA THR A 168 22.18 -2.10 -5.25
C THR A 168 23.07 -3.35 -5.12
N GLY A 169 22.45 -4.52 -5.08
CA GLY A 169 23.11 -5.83 -4.96
C GLY A 169 23.55 -6.18 -3.53
N SER A 170 23.22 -5.36 -2.53
CA SER A 170 23.43 -5.73 -1.13
C SER A 170 22.46 -6.82 -0.68
N ALA A 171 22.71 -7.46 0.47
CA ALA A 171 21.82 -8.50 0.98
C ALA A 171 20.42 -7.96 1.30
N ILE A 172 20.32 -6.72 1.77
CA ILE A 172 19.03 -6.06 2.00
C ILE A 172 18.31 -5.81 0.67
N ASP A 173 19.00 -5.37 -0.39
CA ASP A 173 18.43 -5.13 -1.71
C ASP A 173 17.89 -6.44 -2.33
N ILE A 174 18.63 -7.53 -2.21
CA ILE A 174 18.24 -8.85 -2.72
C ILE A 174 16.96 -9.32 -2.03
N ASP A 175 16.90 -9.30 -0.69
CA ASP A 175 15.71 -9.70 0.06
C ASP A 175 14.52 -8.78 -0.25
N ALA A 176 14.75 -7.46 -0.37
CA ALA A 176 13.71 -6.50 -0.70
C ALA A 176 13.16 -6.70 -2.12
N TYR A 177 14.02 -7.05 -3.07
CA TYR A 177 13.62 -7.38 -4.45
C TYR A 177 12.70 -8.61 -4.50
N ASP A 178 13.05 -9.66 -3.78
CA ASP A 178 12.24 -10.88 -3.71
C ASP A 178 10.89 -10.65 -3.02
N ARG A 179 10.85 -9.77 -2.02
CA ARG A 179 9.63 -9.39 -1.32
C ARG A 179 8.73 -8.46 -2.14
N ALA A 180 9.32 -7.58 -2.94
CA ALA A 180 8.69 -6.58 -3.81
C ALA A 180 7.81 -5.53 -3.10
N THR A 181 7.20 -5.85 -1.96
CA THR A 181 6.32 -4.96 -1.19
C THR A 181 6.25 -5.39 0.27
N SER A 182 5.80 -4.49 1.14
CA SER A 182 5.31 -4.86 2.47
C SER A 182 3.91 -5.46 2.38
N VAL A 183 3.59 -6.43 3.23
CA VAL A 183 2.27 -7.07 3.28
C VAL A 183 1.64 -6.79 4.64
N TYR A 184 0.48 -6.15 4.62
CA TYR A 184 -0.22 -5.69 5.81
C TYR A 184 -1.38 -6.63 6.15
N PHE A 185 -1.31 -7.25 7.32
CA PHE A 185 -2.39 -8.03 7.92
C PHE A 185 -2.95 -7.31 9.15
N PRO A 186 -4.14 -7.65 9.61
CA PRO A 186 -4.59 -7.18 10.92
C PRO A 186 -3.54 -7.51 12.00
N ARG A 187 -3.05 -6.48 12.70
CA ARG A 187 -2.05 -6.59 13.79
C ARG A 187 -0.67 -7.13 13.42
N ARG A 188 -0.40 -7.43 12.15
CA ARG A 188 0.92 -7.90 11.71
C ARG A 188 1.29 -7.28 10.37
N VAL A 189 2.52 -6.82 10.27
CA VAL A 189 3.10 -6.40 9.00
C VAL A 189 4.28 -7.32 8.69
N ILE A 190 4.35 -7.79 7.44
CA ILE A 190 5.54 -8.44 6.90
C ILE A 190 6.24 -7.38 6.05
N PRO A 191 7.25 -6.69 6.59
CA PRO A 191 7.83 -5.53 5.91
C PRO A 191 8.74 -5.95 4.76
N MET A 192 8.81 -5.10 3.73
CA MET A 192 9.76 -5.28 2.62
C MET A 192 11.21 -5.13 3.07
N LEU A 193 11.47 -4.24 4.02
CA LEU A 193 12.79 -3.97 4.61
C LEU A 193 12.83 -4.38 6.08
N PRO A 194 14.00 -4.75 6.63
CA PRO A 194 14.14 -4.99 8.07
C PRO A 194 13.61 -3.82 8.90
N GLU A 195 13.00 -4.10 10.05
CA GLU A 195 12.36 -3.08 10.91
C GLU A 195 13.31 -1.95 11.35
N LYS A 196 14.61 -2.21 11.44
CA LYS A 196 15.61 -1.18 11.69
C LYS A 196 15.61 -0.08 10.64
N LEU A 197 15.23 -0.40 9.40
CA LEU A 197 15.02 0.54 8.32
C LEU A 197 13.57 1.01 8.27
N SER A 198 12.61 0.10 8.10
CA SER A 198 11.21 0.45 7.83
C SER A 198 10.57 1.24 8.97
N ASN A 199 10.82 0.88 10.23
CA ASN A 199 10.30 1.59 11.41
C ASN A 199 11.33 2.55 12.03
N GLY A 200 12.60 2.43 11.63
CA GLY A 200 13.74 3.15 12.18
C GLY A 200 14.30 4.25 11.27
N LEU A 201 15.43 3.96 10.62
CA LEU A 201 16.19 4.96 9.87
C LEU A 201 15.44 5.58 8.68
N CYS A 202 14.59 4.80 7.98
CA CYS A 202 13.81 5.28 6.86
C CYS A 202 12.46 5.85 7.28
N SER A 203 11.91 5.47 8.45
CA SER A 203 10.68 6.07 8.94
C SER A 203 10.91 7.51 9.36
N LEU A 204 10.12 8.44 8.81
CA LEU A 204 10.19 9.88 9.10
C LEU A 204 9.60 10.21 10.46
N ASN A 205 10.11 9.51 11.49
CA ASN A 205 9.67 9.62 12.88
C ASN A 205 9.76 11.07 13.38
N PRO A 206 8.83 11.50 14.26
CA PRO A 206 8.87 12.83 14.83
C PRO A 206 10.10 13.05 15.72
N GLU A 207 10.56 14.30 15.78
CA GLU A 207 11.60 14.78 16.68
C GLU A 207 12.99 14.13 16.48
N VAL A 208 13.24 13.60 15.28
CA VAL A 208 14.57 13.06 14.90
C VAL A 208 14.88 13.45 13.46
N GLU A 209 16.18 13.61 13.18
CA GLU A 209 16.66 13.84 11.83
C GLU A 209 16.50 12.60 10.96
N ARG A 210 16.05 12.79 9.72
CA ARG A 210 15.90 11.73 8.72
C ARG A 210 16.38 12.20 7.36
N LEU A 211 16.92 11.27 6.58
CA LEU A 211 17.30 11.51 5.20
C LEU A 211 16.08 11.34 4.31
N CYS A 212 15.87 12.29 3.41
CA CYS A 212 14.75 12.25 2.47
C CYS A 212 15.14 12.76 1.10
N MET A 213 14.33 12.38 0.11
CA MET A 213 14.27 12.99 -1.22
C MET A 213 13.04 13.90 -1.25
N VAL A 214 13.23 15.14 -1.64
CA VAL A 214 12.16 16.14 -1.64
C VAL A 214 11.71 16.45 -3.06
N CYS A 215 10.40 16.44 -3.29
CA CYS A 215 9.75 17.10 -4.40
C CYS A 215 9.23 18.46 -3.90
N ASP A 216 9.81 19.54 -4.39
CA ASP A 216 9.49 20.91 -4.02
C ASP A 216 8.77 21.57 -5.18
N MET A 217 7.48 21.84 -5.02
CA MET A 217 6.56 22.23 -6.08
C MET A 217 6.01 23.62 -5.86
N LEU A 218 5.88 24.42 -6.94
CA LEU A 218 5.08 25.63 -6.97
C LEU A 218 3.74 25.32 -7.64
N VAL A 219 2.66 25.41 -6.87
CA VAL A 219 1.29 25.10 -7.31
C VAL A 219 0.52 26.41 -7.45
N ALA A 220 -0.04 26.67 -8.63
CA ALA A 220 -0.86 27.85 -8.89
C ALA A 220 -2.24 27.75 -8.22
N ALA A 221 -2.94 28.86 -8.10
CA ALA A 221 -4.25 28.92 -7.43
C ALA A 221 -5.35 28.02 -8.06
N ASP A 222 -5.18 27.65 -9.32
CA ASP A 222 -6.07 26.72 -10.04
C ASP A 222 -5.65 25.24 -9.92
N GLY A 223 -4.54 24.97 -9.22
CA GLY A 223 -4.02 23.63 -9.00
C GLY A 223 -3.03 23.13 -10.06
N GLU A 224 -2.66 23.99 -11.04
CA GLU A 224 -1.60 23.64 -11.98
C GLU A 224 -0.23 23.69 -11.30
N ILE A 225 0.61 22.67 -11.54
CA ILE A 225 1.99 22.64 -11.06
C ILE A 225 2.81 23.49 -12.03
N TYR A 226 3.23 24.67 -11.57
CA TYR A 226 3.95 25.65 -12.37
C TYR A 226 5.43 25.32 -12.53
N ALA A 227 6.05 24.79 -11.47
CA ALA A 227 7.45 24.38 -11.46
C ALA A 227 7.68 23.38 -10.34
N TYR A 228 8.70 22.56 -10.49
CA TYR A 228 9.14 21.63 -9.46
C TYR A 228 10.64 21.39 -9.53
N GLN A 229 11.20 20.91 -8.44
CA GLN A 229 12.59 20.44 -8.35
C GLN A 229 12.70 19.28 -7.38
N PHE A 230 13.72 18.44 -7.60
CA PHE A 230 14.07 17.33 -6.71
C PHE A 230 15.45 17.56 -6.11
N TYR A 231 15.59 17.28 -4.81
CA TYR A 231 16.89 17.31 -4.14
C TYR A 231 16.89 16.41 -2.90
N PRO A 232 18.07 15.81 -2.58
CA PRO A 232 18.25 15.10 -1.32
C PRO A 232 18.33 16.11 -0.17
N ALA A 233 17.68 15.78 0.94
CA ALA A 233 17.62 16.65 2.10
C ALA A 233 17.79 15.89 3.42
N VAL A 234 18.02 16.64 4.48
CA VAL A 234 17.87 16.21 5.87
C VAL A 234 16.65 16.95 6.41
N MET A 235 15.71 16.22 6.97
CA MET A 235 14.53 16.77 7.58
C MET A 235 14.41 16.40 9.04
N PHE A 236 13.54 17.12 9.74
CA PHE A 236 13.12 16.86 11.11
C PHE A 236 11.58 16.93 11.11
N SER A 237 10.90 15.83 11.43
CA SER A 237 9.44 15.86 11.50
C SER A 237 9.00 16.57 12.78
N HIS A 238 8.33 17.71 12.63
CA HIS A 238 7.89 18.55 13.74
C HIS A 238 6.64 18.03 14.45
N ALA A 239 5.89 17.14 13.81
CA ALA A 239 4.77 16.45 14.42
C ALA A 239 4.38 15.21 13.61
N ARG A 240 3.92 14.18 14.32
CA ARG A 240 3.16 13.07 13.75
C ARG A 240 1.68 13.32 14.00
N PHE A 241 0.87 13.27 12.95
CA PHE A 241 -0.59 13.34 13.01
C PHE A 241 -1.23 12.03 12.56
N THR A 242 -2.45 11.79 13.03
CA THR A 242 -3.32 10.78 12.44
C THR A 242 -4.30 11.41 11.47
N TYR A 243 -4.82 10.62 10.51
CA TYR A 243 -5.88 11.08 9.61
C TYR A 243 -7.11 11.57 10.35
N THR A 244 -7.46 10.91 11.46
CA THR A 244 -8.59 11.31 12.32
C THR A 244 -8.33 12.66 12.99
N GLU A 245 -7.12 12.86 13.52
CA GLU A 245 -6.73 14.13 14.18
C GLU A 245 -6.76 15.30 13.18
N VAL A 246 -6.18 15.13 11.98
CA VAL A 246 -6.19 16.18 10.96
C VAL A 246 -7.61 16.48 10.48
N ALA A 247 -8.44 15.47 10.24
CA ALA A 247 -9.84 15.67 9.85
C ALA A 247 -10.62 16.44 10.93
N ALA A 248 -10.39 16.15 12.21
CA ALA A 248 -11.01 16.89 13.33
C ALA A 248 -10.54 18.36 13.39
N ILE A 249 -9.25 18.62 13.16
CA ILE A 249 -8.68 19.98 13.12
C ILE A 249 -9.26 20.78 11.96
N LEU A 250 -9.32 20.20 10.76
CA LEU A 250 -9.86 20.86 9.57
C LEU A 250 -11.36 21.12 9.69
N GLY A 251 -12.10 20.21 10.33
CA GLY A 251 -13.54 20.36 10.61
C GLY A 251 -13.85 21.43 11.67
N ASN A 252 -12.96 21.65 12.64
CA ASN A 252 -13.12 22.65 13.67
C ASN A 252 -11.78 23.22 14.15
N THR A 253 -11.33 24.28 13.51
CA THR A 253 -10.06 24.97 13.79
C THR A 253 -9.96 25.62 15.18
N ARG A 254 -11.05 25.64 15.94
CA ARG A 254 -11.12 26.11 17.34
C ARG A 254 -11.47 25.00 18.31
N GLY A 255 -11.53 23.76 17.84
CA GLY A 255 -11.84 22.58 18.63
C GLY A 255 -10.67 22.13 19.52
N PRO A 256 -10.91 21.11 20.37
CA PRO A 256 -9.91 20.62 21.30
C PRO A 256 -8.66 20.05 20.59
N GLU A 257 -8.80 19.39 19.44
CA GLU A 257 -7.66 18.85 18.68
C GLU A 257 -6.81 19.98 18.07
N ALA A 258 -7.46 21.04 17.54
CA ALA A 258 -6.76 22.23 17.05
C ALA A 258 -6.03 22.97 18.18
N ALA A 259 -6.60 23.01 19.39
CA ALA A 259 -5.97 23.63 20.54
C ALA A 259 -4.68 22.93 20.97
N LYS A 260 -4.63 21.61 20.89
CA LYS A 260 -3.42 20.80 21.18
C LYS A 260 -2.29 21.05 20.18
N ARG A 261 -2.63 21.38 18.94
CA ARG A 261 -1.71 21.57 17.81
C ARG A 261 -1.72 23.00 17.25
N LYS A 262 -1.97 23.98 18.10
CA LYS A 262 -2.21 25.39 17.75
C LYS A 262 -1.17 25.96 16.78
N ASP A 263 0.09 25.61 16.95
CA ASP A 263 1.23 26.03 16.16
C ASP A 263 1.28 25.42 14.75
N ARG A 264 0.50 24.36 14.49
CA ARG A 264 0.44 23.64 13.20
C ARG A 264 -0.86 23.87 12.43
N VAL A 265 -1.89 24.43 13.05
CA VAL A 265 -3.21 24.62 12.41
C VAL A 265 -3.10 25.41 11.12
N LYS A 266 -2.26 26.46 11.08
CA LYS A 266 -2.06 27.27 9.88
C LYS A 266 -1.47 26.45 8.72
N ASP A 267 -0.50 25.61 8.99
CA ASP A 267 0.18 24.77 7.99
C ASP A 267 -0.78 23.71 7.45
N LEU A 268 -1.60 23.12 8.31
CA LEU A 268 -2.66 22.18 7.91
C LEU A 268 -3.75 22.84 7.05
N LEU A 269 -4.10 24.09 7.32
CA LEU A 269 -5.02 24.87 6.48
C LEU A 269 -4.43 25.15 5.09
N ASN A 270 -3.15 25.52 5.01
CA ASN A 270 -2.47 25.68 3.73
C ASN A 270 -2.46 24.36 2.93
N LEU A 271 -2.18 23.23 3.59
CA LEU A 271 -2.26 21.91 2.97
C LEU A 271 -3.68 21.58 2.48
N ALA A 272 -4.71 21.93 3.25
CA ALA A 272 -6.11 21.75 2.82
C ALA A 272 -6.47 22.62 1.61
N ASP A 273 -5.96 23.82 1.53
CA ASP A 273 -6.24 24.73 0.41
C ASP A 273 -5.55 24.25 -0.88
N VAL A 274 -4.26 23.87 -0.81
CA VAL A 274 -3.55 23.33 -1.99
C VAL A 274 -4.17 21.99 -2.43
N TYR A 275 -4.60 21.15 -1.50
CA TYR A 275 -5.32 19.91 -1.80
C TYR A 275 -6.58 20.17 -2.64
N LYS A 276 -7.41 21.14 -2.24
CA LYS A 276 -8.64 21.49 -2.99
C LYS A 276 -8.32 21.98 -4.41
N ALA A 277 -7.24 22.75 -4.57
CA ALA A 277 -6.79 23.21 -5.88
C ALA A 277 -6.31 22.04 -6.77
N LEU A 278 -5.50 21.13 -6.22
CA LEU A 278 -5.01 19.92 -6.92
C LEU A 278 -6.17 19.01 -7.33
N LEU A 279 -7.10 18.74 -6.41
CA LEU A 279 -8.30 17.93 -6.67
C LEU A 279 -9.15 18.52 -7.81
N LYS A 280 -9.34 19.85 -7.81
CA LYS A 280 -10.06 20.53 -8.88
C LYS A 280 -9.36 20.36 -10.23
N GLN A 281 -8.05 20.48 -10.27
CA GLN A 281 -7.26 20.29 -11.50
C GLN A 281 -7.28 18.83 -11.97
N ARG A 282 -7.24 17.87 -11.04
CA ARG A 282 -7.42 16.43 -11.32
C ARG A 282 -8.79 16.16 -11.98
N GLY A 283 -9.86 16.76 -11.44
CA GLY A 283 -11.20 16.67 -12.04
C GLY A 283 -11.26 17.19 -13.47
N LYS A 284 -10.61 18.31 -13.77
CA LYS A 284 -10.54 18.86 -15.14
C LYS A 284 -9.81 17.93 -16.13
N ARG A 285 -8.82 17.15 -15.65
CA ARG A 285 -8.12 16.14 -16.47
C ARG A 285 -8.97 14.90 -16.74
N GLY A 286 -10.14 14.76 -16.08
CA GLY A 286 -11.03 13.62 -16.24
C GLY A 286 -10.57 12.38 -15.45
N ALA A 287 -9.79 12.55 -14.40
CA ALA A 287 -9.42 11.44 -13.55
C ALA A 287 -10.67 10.84 -12.87
N VAL A 288 -10.83 9.53 -13.00
CA VAL A 288 -11.96 8.81 -12.40
C VAL A 288 -11.65 8.52 -10.94
N ASP A 289 -12.55 8.92 -10.05
CA ASP A 289 -12.48 8.55 -8.63
C ASP A 289 -13.51 7.44 -8.36
N PHE A 290 -13.03 6.22 -8.21
CA PHE A 290 -13.87 5.09 -7.85
C PHE A 290 -13.92 4.98 -6.33
N GLU A 291 -15.07 5.26 -5.75
CA GLU A 291 -15.31 4.99 -4.33
C GLU A 291 -15.52 3.48 -4.14
N THR A 292 -14.48 2.79 -3.69
CA THR A 292 -14.56 1.40 -3.27
C THR A 292 -14.67 1.33 -1.76
N THR A 293 -15.54 0.46 -1.26
CA THR A 293 -15.63 0.21 0.18
C THR A 293 -14.47 -0.71 0.60
N GLU A 294 -13.51 -0.16 1.31
CA GLU A 294 -12.50 -0.93 2.03
C GLU A 294 -13.06 -1.39 3.37
N THR A 295 -12.60 -2.54 3.86
CA THR A 295 -12.97 -3.05 5.18
C THR A 295 -11.80 -2.98 6.14
N GLN A 296 -12.09 -2.64 7.38
CA GLN A 296 -11.15 -2.70 8.50
C GLN A 296 -11.58 -3.84 9.44
N ILE A 297 -10.63 -4.72 9.74
CA ILE A 297 -10.82 -5.79 10.71
C ILE A 297 -10.34 -5.28 12.06
N ILE A 298 -11.23 -5.23 13.03
CA ILE A 298 -10.94 -4.85 14.41
C ILE A 298 -10.81 -6.13 15.22
N CYS A 299 -9.67 -6.29 15.89
CA CYS A 299 -9.40 -7.41 16.77
C CYS A 299 -9.44 -6.98 18.24
N ASP A 300 -9.80 -7.91 19.11
CA ASP A 300 -9.67 -7.76 20.56
C ASP A 300 -8.20 -7.87 21.02
N ASP A 301 -7.96 -7.70 22.32
CA ASP A 301 -6.62 -7.78 22.92
C ASP A 301 -5.98 -9.18 22.75
N ALA A 302 -6.80 -10.22 22.63
CA ALA A 302 -6.34 -11.60 22.39
C ALA A 302 -6.04 -11.87 20.90
N GLY A 303 -6.30 -10.90 20.00
CA GLY A 303 -6.07 -11.04 18.57
C GLY A 303 -7.21 -11.70 17.79
N ARG A 304 -8.37 -11.90 18.39
CA ARG A 304 -9.56 -12.46 17.74
C ARG A 304 -10.33 -11.36 17.04
N ILE A 305 -10.91 -11.65 15.89
CA ILE A 305 -11.74 -10.69 15.14
C ILE A 305 -12.98 -10.35 15.97
N GLU A 306 -13.10 -9.09 16.39
CA GLU A 306 -14.26 -8.57 17.09
C GLU A 306 -15.31 -8.02 16.13
N LYS A 307 -14.86 -7.23 15.12
CA LYS A 307 -15.73 -6.57 14.14
C LYS A 307 -15.03 -6.43 12.79
N ILE A 308 -15.85 -6.45 11.74
CA ILE A 308 -15.45 -6.05 10.40
C ILE A 308 -16.31 -4.85 10.03
N VAL A 309 -15.67 -3.69 9.84
CA VAL A 309 -16.36 -2.42 9.58
C VAL A 309 -15.86 -1.78 8.29
N PRO A 310 -16.70 -0.96 7.61
CA PRO A 310 -16.21 -0.16 6.50
C PRO A 310 -15.15 0.82 6.98
N ARG A 311 -14.05 0.95 6.25
CA ARG A 311 -13.04 1.98 6.47
C ARG A 311 -13.53 3.28 5.83
N THR A 312 -13.74 4.30 6.64
CA THR A 312 -14.18 5.60 6.15
C THR A 312 -12.95 6.42 5.74
N ARG A 313 -12.87 6.75 4.45
CA ARG A 313 -11.89 7.67 3.90
C ARG A 313 -12.34 9.10 4.16
N ASN A 314 -11.57 9.86 4.92
CA ASN A 314 -11.84 11.26 5.24
C ASN A 314 -11.00 12.23 4.38
N GLU A 315 -11.20 13.54 4.55
CA GLU A 315 -10.47 14.58 3.80
C GLU A 315 -8.95 14.54 4.03
N ALA A 316 -8.48 14.10 5.18
CA ALA A 316 -7.05 14.01 5.44
C ALA A 316 -6.37 12.90 4.61
N HIS A 317 -7.04 11.77 4.39
CA HIS A 317 -6.57 10.74 3.46
C HIS A 317 -6.43 11.30 2.04
N ARG A 318 -7.45 12.03 1.57
CA ARG A 318 -7.45 12.63 0.23
C ARG A 318 -6.38 13.71 0.08
N LEU A 319 -6.11 14.47 1.14
CA LEU A 319 -5.06 15.49 1.16
C LEU A 319 -3.69 14.88 0.90
N ILE A 320 -3.34 13.83 1.64
CA ILE A 320 -2.06 13.12 1.45
C ILE A 320 -2.01 12.48 0.07
N GLU A 321 -3.08 11.82 -0.36
CA GLU A 321 -3.15 11.21 -1.69
C GLU A 321 -2.91 12.22 -2.82
N GLU A 322 -3.54 13.39 -2.79
CA GLU A 322 -3.32 14.40 -3.82
C GLU A 322 -1.89 14.97 -3.80
N ALA A 323 -1.29 15.12 -2.61
CA ALA A 323 0.11 15.53 -2.48
C ALA A 323 1.06 14.47 -3.09
N MET A 324 0.81 13.18 -2.81
CA MET A 324 1.59 12.07 -3.39
C MET A 324 1.39 11.96 -4.90
N LEU A 325 0.16 12.09 -5.39
CA LEU A 325 -0.13 12.08 -6.84
C LEU A 325 0.58 13.24 -7.55
N ALA A 326 0.60 14.43 -6.96
CA ALA A 326 1.32 15.58 -7.49
C ALA A 326 2.83 15.30 -7.60
N ALA A 327 3.44 14.79 -6.53
CA ALA A 327 4.86 14.43 -6.52
C ALA A 327 5.19 13.30 -7.52
N ASN A 328 4.32 12.29 -7.64
CA ASN A 328 4.47 11.19 -8.60
C ASN A 328 4.41 11.68 -10.06
N VAL A 329 3.51 12.62 -10.38
CA VAL A 329 3.43 13.22 -11.71
C VAL A 329 4.72 13.99 -12.03
N CYS A 330 5.19 14.82 -11.10
CA CYS A 330 6.45 15.55 -11.27
C CYS A 330 7.64 14.59 -11.46
N SER A 331 7.67 13.49 -10.71
CA SER A 331 8.73 12.48 -10.84
C SER A 331 8.70 11.79 -12.20
N ALA A 332 7.50 11.42 -12.69
CA ALA A 332 7.33 10.81 -14.00
C ALA A 332 7.77 11.77 -15.12
N ASP A 333 7.36 13.04 -15.05
CA ASP A 333 7.74 14.06 -16.01
C ASP A 333 9.25 14.31 -16.01
N PHE A 334 9.86 14.41 -14.83
CA PHE A 334 11.31 14.57 -14.67
C PHE A 334 12.09 13.41 -15.32
N ILE A 335 11.68 12.17 -15.10
CA ILE A 335 12.31 10.98 -15.70
C ILE A 335 12.13 10.97 -17.21
N ALA A 336 10.92 11.28 -17.70
CA ALA A 336 10.59 11.28 -19.12
C ALA A 336 11.32 12.40 -19.89
N GLU A 337 11.31 13.61 -19.39
CA GLU A 337 12.00 14.76 -19.98
C GLU A 337 13.52 14.58 -20.00
N GLY A 338 14.07 14.00 -18.91
CA GLY A 338 15.48 13.66 -18.79
C GLY A 338 15.90 12.45 -19.64
N LYS A 339 14.93 11.76 -20.28
CA LYS A 339 15.16 10.52 -21.04
C LYS A 339 15.89 9.44 -20.23
N HIS A 340 15.65 9.42 -18.93
CA HIS A 340 16.18 8.39 -18.07
C HIS A 340 15.37 7.10 -18.21
N PRO A 341 16.01 5.93 -18.12
CA PRO A 341 15.27 4.66 -18.07
C PRO A 341 14.42 4.64 -16.80
N GLY A 342 13.15 4.32 -16.93
CA GLY A 342 12.20 4.25 -15.83
C GLY A 342 11.06 3.31 -16.15
N LEU A 343 10.43 2.78 -15.10
CA LEU A 343 9.21 1.99 -15.22
C LEU A 343 8.01 2.93 -15.04
N PHE A 344 7.09 2.86 -16.00
CA PHE A 344 5.84 3.60 -15.97
C PHE A 344 4.70 2.63 -15.73
N ARG A 345 3.87 2.92 -14.72
CA ARG A 345 2.65 2.16 -14.51
C ARG A 345 1.60 2.61 -15.52
N VAL A 346 1.23 1.72 -16.43
CA VAL A 346 0.27 1.99 -17.51
C VAL A 346 -1.07 1.35 -17.17
N HIS A 347 -2.14 2.08 -17.41
CA HIS A 347 -3.51 1.59 -17.25
C HIS A 347 -4.28 1.84 -18.56
N GLU A 348 -4.30 0.85 -19.43
CA GLU A 348 -4.98 0.94 -20.72
C GLU A 348 -6.50 0.91 -20.56
N GLY A 349 -7.19 1.51 -21.52
CA GLY A 349 -8.64 1.47 -21.62
C GLY A 349 -9.19 0.06 -21.91
N PRO A 350 -10.52 -0.10 -21.93
CA PRO A 350 -11.14 -1.40 -22.14
C PRO A 350 -10.90 -1.95 -23.54
N THR A 351 -10.75 -3.28 -23.65
CA THR A 351 -10.72 -3.98 -24.92
C THR A 351 -12.04 -3.77 -25.70
N PRO A 352 -12.05 -3.97 -27.05
CA PRO A 352 -13.30 -3.84 -27.83
C PRO A 352 -14.45 -4.68 -27.26
N GLU A 353 -14.17 -5.91 -26.85
CA GLU A 353 -15.18 -6.79 -26.24
C GLU A 353 -15.71 -6.23 -24.92
N LYS A 354 -14.84 -5.76 -24.03
CA LYS A 354 -15.24 -5.13 -22.76
C LYS A 354 -16.05 -3.84 -22.97
N LYS A 355 -15.77 -3.07 -24.04
CA LYS A 355 -16.55 -1.89 -24.39
C LYS A 355 -18.00 -2.25 -24.72
N GLU A 356 -18.21 -3.28 -25.54
CA GLU A 356 -19.56 -3.73 -25.91
C GLU A 356 -20.32 -4.26 -24.68
N ILE A 357 -19.66 -5.04 -23.83
CA ILE A 357 -20.26 -5.52 -22.59
C ILE A 357 -20.66 -4.34 -21.70
N LEU A 358 -19.78 -3.33 -21.53
CA LEU A 358 -20.09 -2.16 -20.71
C LEU A 358 -21.24 -1.35 -21.30
N ARG A 359 -21.28 -1.10 -22.62
CA ARG A 359 -22.37 -0.40 -23.30
C ARG A 359 -23.70 -1.10 -23.08
N GLY A 360 -23.72 -2.42 -23.28
CA GLY A 360 -24.92 -3.24 -23.05
C GLY A 360 -25.40 -3.16 -21.60
N TYR A 361 -24.46 -3.22 -20.65
CA TYR A 361 -24.76 -3.11 -19.23
C TYR A 361 -25.33 -1.72 -18.86
N LEU A 362 -24.68 -0.63 -19.26
CA LEU A 362 -25.16 0.73 -19.00
C LEU A 362 -26.56 0.97 -19.58
N LYS A 363 -26.81 0.46 -20.80
CA LYS A 363 -28.14 0.51 -21.43
C LYS A 363 -29.17 -0.27 -20.62
N ALA A 364 -28.87 -1.49 -20.19
CA ALA A 364 -29.75 -2.32 -19.38
C ALA A 364 -30.07 -1.69 -18.01
N MET A 365 -29.10 -0.99 -17.40
CA MET A 365 -29.28 -0.26 -16.15
C MET A 365 -30.01 1.10 -16.35
N GLY A 366 -30.38 1.47 -17.59
CA GLY A 366 -31.03 2.74 -17.86
C GLY A 366 -30.15 3.97 -17.62
N VAL A 367 -28.83 3.81 -17.74
CA VAL A 367 -27.89 4.94 -17.66
C VAL A 367 -27.93 5.70 -18.98
N GLY A 368 -28.26 6.98 -18.92
CA GLY A 368 -28.41 7.84 -20.12
C GLY A 368 -27.06 8.22 -20.78
N LEU A 369 -25.94 7.77 -20.24
CA LEU A 369 -24.60 8.00 -20.76
C LEU A 369 -23.99 6.67 -21.21
N SER A 370 -23.08 6.75 -22.18
CA SER A 370 -22.33 5.60 -22.69
C SER A 370 -20.91 6.03 -23.04
N ILE A 371 -20.05 5.08 -23.35
CA ILE A 371 -18.69 5.31 -23.80
C ILE A 371 -18.57 5.30 -25.33
N THR A 372 -17.64 6.07 -25.86
CA THR A 372 -17.31 6.10 -27.30
C THR A 372 -16.44 4.91 -27.72
N ASP A 373 -16.08 4.84 -29.00
CA ASP A 373 -15.19 3.78 -29.51
C ASP A 373 -13.74 3.94 -29.02
N ASP A 374 -13.31 5.18 -28.78
CA ASP A 374 -12.02 5.52 -28.16
C ASP A 374 -12.28 6.31 -26.86
N PRO A 375 -12.71 5.63 -25.79
CA PRO A 375 -13.19 6.32 -24.60
C PRO A 375 -12.04 6.97 -23.82
N ARG A 376 -12.24 8.23 -23.47
CA ARG A 376 -11.33 8.98 -22.61
C ARG A 376 -11.72 8.80 -21.14
N PRO A 377 -10.77 8.95 -20.20
CA PRO A 377 -11.05 8.86 -18.76
C PRO A 377 -12.24 9.72 -18.30
N GLY A 378 -12.39 10.93 -18.87
CA GLY A 378 -13.52 11.82 -18.55
C GLY A 378 -14.92 11.26 -18.86
N GLU A 379 -15.05 10.31 -19.81
CA GLU A 379 -16.32 9.65 -20.08
C GLU A 379 -16.72 8.72 -18.92
N PHE A 380 -15.78 7.99 -18.38
CA PHE A 380 -15.98 7.14 -17.20
C PHE A 380 -16.30 7.99 -15.97
N GLN A 381 -15.58 9.12 -15.78
CA GLN A 381 -15.87 10.08 -14.72
C GLN A 381 -17.29 10.63 -14.83
N ALA A 382 -17.71 11.03 -16.02
CA ALA A 382 -19.08 11.56 -16.26
C ALA A 382 -20.16 10.52 -15.91
N ILE A 383 -19.94 9.24 -16.27
CA ILE A 383 -20.86 8.15 -15.92
C ILE A 383 -20.88 7.92 -14.41
N ALA A 384 -19.71 7.87 -13.77
CA ALA A 384 -19.59 7.68 -12.32
C ALA A 384 -20.31 8.79 -11.55
N GLU A 385 -20.10 10.05 -11.93
CA GLU A 385 -20.73 11.20 -11.29
C GLU A 385 -22.27 11.22 -11.52
N ALA A 386 -22.72 10.94 -12.75
CA ALA A 386 -24.16 10.90 -13.08
C ALA A 386 -24.92 9.78 -12.37
N THR A 387 -24.22 8.75 -11.92
CA THR A 387 -24.82 7.59 -11.23
C THR A 387 -24.60 7.57 -9.72
N LYS A 388 -23.85 8.51 -9.17
CA LYS A 388 -23.39 8.56 -7.77
C LYS A 388 -24.52 8.45 -6.74
N GLU A 389 -25.65 9.12 -6.97
CA GLU A 389 -26.78 9.15 -6.04
C GLU A 389 -27.80 8.01 -6.28
N ARG A 390 -27.52 7.09 -7.20
CA ARG A 390 -28.43 5.98 -7.50
C ARG A 390 -28.25 4.86 -6.46
N PRO A 391 -29.32 4.10 -6.14
CA PRO A 391 -29.25 2.94 -5.25
C PRO A 391 -28.29 1.84 -5.76
N ASP A 392 -28.09 1.76 -7.08
CA ASP A 392 -27.25 0.79 -7.78
C ASP A 392 -25.86 1.36 -8.17
N ALA A 393 -25.48 2.54 -7.64
CA ALA A 393 -24.22 3.23 -7.93
C ALA A 393 -23.00 2.31 -7.78
N GLN A 394 -22.93 1.56 -6.68
CA GLN A 394 -21.81 0.66 -6.41
C GLN A 394 -21.65 -0.43 -7.47
N GLN A 395 -22.77 -0.98 -7.99
CA GLN A 395 -22.75 -2.00 -9.04
C GLN A 395 -22.26 -1.40 -10.37
N ILE A 396 -22.72 -0.21 -10.70
CA ILE A 396 -22.31 0.51 -11.91
C ILE A 396 -20.83 0.87 -11.84
N HIS A 397 -20.36 1.43 -10.72
CA HIS A 397 -18.95 1.77 -10.51
C HIS A 397 -18.04 0.53 -10.55
N THR A 398 -18.48 -0.59 -9.96
CA THR A 398 -17.75 -1.86 -10.05
C THR A 398 -17.66 -2.35 -11.50
N MET A 399 -18.72 -2.19 -12.29
CA MET A 399 -18.70 -2.58 -13.70
C MET A 399 -17.79 -1.67 -14.54
N LEU A 400 -17.80 -0.36 -14.29
CA LEU A 400 -16.86 0.59 -14.90
C LEU A 400 -15.41 0.16 -14.62
N LEU A 401 -15.08 -0.12 -13.35
CA LEU A 401 -13.75 -0.54 -12.94
C LEU A 401 -13.32 -1.86 -13.59
N ARG A 402 -14.21 -2.86 -13.62
CA ARG A 402 -13.96 -4.17 -14.24
C ARG A 402 -13.82 -4.13 -15.76
N SER A 403 -14.39 -3.12 -16.40
CA SER A 403 -14.24 -2.93 -17.84
C SER A 403 -12.83 -2.53 -18.23
N MET A 404 -12.10 -1.86 -17.36
CA MET A 404 -10.71 -1.45 -17.61
C MET A 404 -9.76 -2.64 -17.59
N GLN A 405 -8.59 -2.50 -18.21
CA GLN A 405 -7.51 -3.46 -18.08
C GLN A 405 -6.81 -3.27 -16.73
N GLN A 406 -6.08 -4.29 -16.28
CA GLN A 406 -5.24 -4.13 -15.11
C GLN A 406 -4.07 -3.20 -15.44
N ALA A 407 -3.61 -2.45 -14.45
CA ALA A 407 -2.41 -1.64 -14.59
C ALA A 407 -1.17 -2.54 -14.64
N ILE A 408 -0.28 -2.24 -15.56
CA ILE A 408 0.99 -2.93 -15.80
C ILE A 408 2.14 -1.95 -15.77
#